data_0c1ac6b04897fbda30048f27068f7fab
#
_entry.id   0c1ac6b04897fbda30048f27068f7fab
#
_cell.length_a   1.000
_cell.length_b   1.000
_cell.length_c   1.000
_cell.angle_alpha   90.00
_cell.angle_beta   90.00
_cell.angle_gamma   90.00
#
_symmetry.space_group_name_H-M   'P 1'
#
loop_
_entity.id
_entity.type
_entity.pdbx_description
1 polymer ?
#
loop_
_entity_poly.entity_id
_entity_poly.type
_entity_poly.pdbx_seq_one_letter_code
_entity_poly.pdbx_strand_id
1 'polypeptide(L)'
;MGLNTGTAEESTQLTKEEVVTLSKDINLLEDNKRKLLGEGLDSCSIDELKVMEKQLEGSLSCIRARKDLLFKEHINQLKAKVKVLCKQNAELQKLCEKNQVLISSVIKLGEPQKQIMEVETELYIGLPSQ
;
A
#
# COMPACT_ATOMS: atom_id res chain seq x y z
N MET A 1 34.72 21.52 56.93
CA MET A 1 33.58 21.43 56.04
C MET A 1 34.04 21.12 54.64
N GLY A 2 34.30 19.85 54.34
CA GLY A 2 34.65 19.39 53.02
C GLY A 2 33.38 18.89 52.33
N LEU A 3 32.76 19.71 51.52
CA LEU A 3 31.50 19.40 50.86
C LEU A 3 31.77 18.97 49.44
N ASN A 4 31.52 17.68 49.16
CA ASN A 4 30.73 17.16 48.03
C ASN A 4 31.04 17.71 46.62
N THR A 5 32.24 18.09 46.28
CA THR A 5 32.64 18.41 44.92
C THR A 5 32.99 17.14 44.13
N GLY A 6 33.28 16.03 44.80
CA GLY A 6 33.64 14.75 44.13
C GLY A 6 32.49 14.10 43.37
N THR A 7 31.25 14.20 43.85
CA THR A 7 30.11 13.53 43.20
C THR A 7 29.59 14.24 41.95
N ALA A 8 29.72 15.56 41.88
CA ALA A 8 29.33 16.32 40.66
C ALA A 8 30.38 16.18 39.54
N GLU A 9 31.66 16.13 39.88
CA GLU A 9 32.73 15.91 38.91
C GLU A 9 32.73 14.48 38.40
N GLU A 10 32.49 13.49 39.25
CA GLU A 10 32.36 12.08 38.88
C GLU A 10 31.14 11.84 37.98
N SER A 11 30.00 12.46 38.25
CA SER A 11 28.81 12.40 37.42
C SER A 11 29.03 13.05 36.05
N THR A 12 29.76 14.18 35.98
CA THR A 12 30.09 14.85 34.72
C THR A 12 31.12 14.06 33.89
N GLN A 13 32.00 13.34 34.51
CA GLN A 13 33.00 12.49 33.87
C GLN A 13 32.32 11.26 33.25
N LEU A 14 31.42 10.58 33.99
CA LEU A 14 30.61 9.47 33.48
C LEU A 14 29.77 9.85 32.25
N THR A 15 29.11 11.01 32.28
CA THR A 15 28.33 11.49 31.12
C THR A 15 29.20 11.80 29.90
N LYS A 16 30.43 12.30 30.10
CA LYS A 16 31.37 12.51 29.00
C LYS A 16 31.85 11.20 28.38
N GLU A 17 32.11 10.19 29.17
CA GLU A 17 32.54 8.86 28.69
C GLU A 17 31.39 8.17 27.93
N GLU A 18 30.14 8.29 28.42
CA GLU A 18 28.94 7.81 27.73
C GLU A 18 28.75 8.50 26.38
N VAL A 19 28.91 9.82 26.30
CA VAL A 19 28.81 10.59 25.06
C VAL A 19 29.88 10.16 24.04
N VAL A 20 31.11 9.95 24.49
CA VAL A 20 32.19 9.47 23.62
C VAL A 20 31.92 8.06 23.11
N THR A 21 31.37 7.18 23.95
CA THR A 21 31.03 5.82 23.57
C THR A 21 29.88 5.83 22.54
N LEU A 22 28.81 6.59 22.81
CA LEU A 22 27.69 6.75 21.87
C LEU A 22 28.14 7.35 20.53
N SER A 23 29.05 8.31 20.55
CA SER A 23 29.60 8.88 19.30
C SER A 23 30.36 7.84 18.48
N LYS A 24 31.12 6.96 19.12
CA LYS A 24 31.79 5.85 18.43
C LYS A 24 30.82 4.85 17.86
N ASP A 25 29.78 4.51 18.60
CA ASP A 25 28.74 3.58 18.16
C ASP A 25 27.97 4.15 16.96
N ILE A 26 27.66 5.44 16.98
CA ILE A 26 27.01 6.12 15.85
C ILE A 26 27.89 6.04 14.61
N ASN A 27 29.18 6.37 14.71
CA ASN A 27 30.10 6.30 13.57
C ASN A 27 30.21 4.87 13.02
N LEU A 28 30.28 3.87 13.91
CA LEU A 28 30.31 2.46 13.50
C LEU A 28 29.02 2.05 12.77
N LEU A 29 27.88 2.48 13.25
CA LEU A 29 26.58 2.20 12.60
C LEU A 29 26.48 2.91 11.25
N GLU A 30 26.96 4.13 11.13
CA GLU A 30 27.00 4.86 9.85
C GLU A 30 27.91 4.17 8.83
N ASP A 31 29.07 3.71 9.23
CA ASP A 31 29.97 2.94 8.36
C ASP A 31 29.34 1.62 7.91
N ASN A 32 28.72 0.90 8.81
CA ASN A 32 27.99 -0.33 8.49
C ASN A 32 26.82 -0.06 7.52
N LYS A 33 26.08 1.01 7.75
CA LYS A 33 25.00 1.45 6.85
C LYS A 33 25.53 1.74 5.44
N ARG A 34 26.63 2.49 5.33
CA ARG A 34 27.25 2.82 4.03
C ARG A 34 27.70 1.56 3.30
N LYS A 35 28.36 0.63 4.00
CA LYS A 35 28.77 -0.66 3.43
C LYS A 35 27.57 -1.47 2.91
N LEU A 36 26.46 -1.54 3.67
CA LEU A 36 25.24 -2.22 3.24
C LEU A 36 24.55 -1.54 2.05
N LEU A 37 24.75 -0.24 1.85
CA LEU A 37 24.30 0.51 0.67
C LEU A 37 25.22 0.32 -0.55
N GLY A 38 26.34 -0.39 -0.40
CA GLY A 38 27.30 -0.63 -1.46
C GLY A 38 28.40 0.44 -1.57
N GLU A 39 28.51 1.30 -0.57
CA GLU A 39 29.51 2.37 -0.55
C GLU A 39 30.76 1.94 0.26
N GLY A 40 31.94 2.29 -0.22
CA GLY A 40 33.19 2.05 0.50
C GLY A 40 33.60 0.57 0.64
N LEU A 41 33.14 -0.28 -0.27
CA LEU A 41 33.45 -1.72 -0.27
C LEU A 41 34.90 -2.05 -0.57
N ASP A 42 35.62 -1.12 -1.17
CA ASP A 42 37.03 -1.30 -1.54
C ASP A 42 37.95 -1.61 -0.34
N SER A 43 37.54 -1.16 0.84
CA SER A 43 38.27 -1.39 2.11
C SER A 43 37.88 -2.68 2.83
N CYS A 44 36.86 -3.40 2.33
CA CYS A 44 36.33 -4.60 2.96
C CYS A 44 37.13 -5.84 2.57
N SER A 45 37.36 -6.73 3.54
CA SER A 45 37.90 -8.06 3.28
C SER A 45 36.87 -8.96 2.58
N ILE A 46 37.35 -10.00 1.92
CA ILE A 46 36.49 -11.01 1.27
C ILE A 46 35.51 -11.64 2.27
N ASP A 47 35.95 -11.88 3.49
CA ASP A 47 35.10 -12.50 4.52
C ASP A 47 33.99 -11.54 5.00
N GLU A 48 34.32 -10.25 5.16
CA GLU A 48 33.32 -9.22 5.45
C GLU A 48 32.28 -9.10 4.33
N LEU A 49 32.73 -9.11 3.07
CA LEU A 49 31.84 -9.07 1.91
C LEU A 49 30.90 -10.26 1.87
N LYS A 50 31.37 -11.47 2.14
CA LYS A 50 30.55 -12.68 2.22
C LYS A 50 29.49 -12.60 3.34
N VAL A 51 29.85 -12.05 4.50
CA VAL A 51 28.91 -11.88 5.60
C VAL A 51 27.80 -10.89 5.22
N MET A 52 28.18 -9.76 4.59
CA MET A 52 27.20 -8.77 4.12
C MET A 52 26.31 -9.33 3.03
N GLU A 53 26.87 -10.05 2.05
CA GLU A 53 26.12 -10.72 0.99
C GLU A 53 25.04 -11.65 1.58
N LYS A 54 25.41 -12.53 2.49
CA LYS A 54 24.47 -13.43 3.16
C LYS A 54 23.39 -12.71 3.95
N GLN A 55 23.74 -11.60 4.61
CA GLN A 55 22.78 -10.77 5.34
C GLN A 55 21.77 -10.09 4.40
N LEU A 56 22.27 -9.55 3.28
CA LEU A 56 21.43 -8.91 2.26
C LEU A 56 20.52 -9.91 1.56
N GLU A 57 21.00 -11.10 1.24
CA GLU A 57 20.19 -12.19 0.69
C GLU A 57 19.05 -12.60 1.64
N GLY A 58 19.36 -12.74 2.92
CA GLY A 58 18.37 -13.02 3.94
C GLY A 58 17.31 -11.91 4.04
N SER A 59 17.75 -10.67 4.07
CA SER A 59 16.86 -9.51 4.10
C SER A 59 15.98 -9.43 2.84
N LEU A 60 16.55 -9.67 1.67
CA LEU A 60 15.85 -9.69 0.39
C LEU A 60 14.78 -10.80 0.35
N SER A 61 15.11 -11.97 0.88
CA SER A 61 14.15 -13.09 1.01
C SER A 61 12.95 -12.71 1.87
N CYS A 62 13.19 -12.06 3.01
CA CYS A 62 12.13 -11.56 3.89
C CYS A 62 11.24 -10.51 3.21
N ILE A 63 11.85 -9.57 2.49
CA ILE A 63 11.14 -8.54 1.72
C ILE A 63 10.27 -9.18 0.64
N ARG A 64 10.79 -10.14 -0.11
CA ARG A 64 10.03 -10.85 -1.14
C ARG A 64 8.84 -11.60 -0.54
N ALA A 65 9.05 -12.33 0.54
CA ALA A 65 7.98 -13.04 1.24
C ALA A 65 6.87 -12.08 1.72
N ARG A 66 7.24 -10.94 2.28
CA ARG A 66 6.27 -9.92 2.72
C ARG A 66 5.50 -9.31 1.54
N LYS A 67 6.20 -9.01 0.45
CA LYS A 67 5.59 -8.51 -0.77
C LYS A 67 4.58 -9.49 -1.36
N ASP A 68 4.92 -10.76 -1.43
CA ASP A 68 4.04 -11.82 -1.93
C ASP A 68 2.79 -11.97 -1.06
N LEU A 69 2.95 -11.88 0.26
CA LEU A 69 1.82 -11.90 1.19
C LEU A 69 0.87 -10.73 0.94
N LEU A 70 1.40 -9.51 0.80
CA LEU A 70 0.60 -8.32 0.51
C LEU A 70 -0.13 -8.43 -0.83
N PHE A 71 0.51 -8.97 -1.86
CA PHE A 71 -0.15 -9.21 -3.14
C PHE A 71 -1.29 -10.21 -3.02
N LYS A 72 -1.09 -11.31 -2.30
CA LYS A 72 -2.14 -12.30 -2.05
C LYS A 72 -3.33 -11.68 -1.31
N GLU A 73 -3.07 -10.90 -0.27
CA GLU A 73 -4.11 -10.17 0.46
C GLU A 73 -4.89 -9.23 -0.47
N HIS A 74 -4.18 -8.46 -1.30
CA HIS A 74 -4.81 -7.53 -2.25
C HIS A 74 -5.66 -8.26 -3.29
N ILE A 75 -5.15 -9.35 -3.86
CA ILE A 75 -5.91 -10.19 -4.81
C ILE A 75 -7.17 -10.74 -4.15
N ASN A 76 -7.10 -11.20 -2.90
CA ASN A 76 -8.26 -11.71 -2.18
C ASN A 76 -9.31 -10.60 -1.93
N GLN A 77 -8.87 -9.39 -1.58
CA GLN A 77 -9.76 -8.24 -1.43
C GLN A 77 -10.44 -7.87 -2.75
N LEU A 78 -9.70 -7.87 -3.86
CA LEU A 78 -10.26 -7.60 -5.18
C LEU A 78 -11.27 -8.68 -5.60
N LYS A 79 -10.97 -9.95 -5.38
CA LYS A 79 -11.91 -11.06 -5.62
C LYS A 79 -13.20 -10.92 -4.81
N ALA A 80 -13.08 -10.53 -3.55
CA ALA A 80 -14.25 -10.27 -2.70
C ALA A 80 -15.10 -9.10 -3.24
N LYS A 81 -14.47 -8.01 -3.66
CA LYS A 81 -15.16 -6.87 -4.28
C LYS A 81 -15.86 -7.26 -5.57
N VAL A 82 -15.19 -8.02 -6.44
CA VAL A 82 -15.81 -8.53 -7.68
C VAL A 82 -17.04 -9.36 -7.37
N LYS A 83 -16.98 -10.25 -6.37
CA LYS A 83 -18.11 -11.08 -5.97
C LYS A 83 -19.31 -10.24 -5.48
N VAL A 84 -19.04 -9.18 -4.72
CA VAL A 84 -20.09 -8.25 -4.26
C VAL A 84 -20.69 -7.50 -5.45
N LEU A 85 -19.87 -6.95 -6.33
CA LEU A 85 -20.32 -6.22 -7.51
C LEU A 85 -21.14 -7.10 -8.47
N CYS A 86 -20.76 -8.36 -8.66
CA CYS A 86 -21.55 -9.30 -9.47
C CYS A 86 -22.94 -9.54 -8.88
N LYS A 87 -23.05 -9.67 -7.55
CA LYS A 87 -24.36 -9.79 -6.88
C LYS A 87 -25.19 -8.53 -7.07
N GLN A 88 -24.62 -7.35 -6.85
CA GLN A 88 -25.32 -6.08 -7.05
C GLN A 88 -25.76 -5.90 -8.50
N ASN A 89 -24.93 -6.25 -9.47
CA ASN A 89 -25.32 -6.22 -10.88
C ASN A 89 -26.49 -7.16 -11.17
N ALA A 90 -26.48 -8.38 -10.65
CA ALA A 90 -27.58 -9.31 -10.83
C ALA A 90 -28.89 -8.80 -10.20
N GLU A 91 -28.81 -8.16 -9.04
CA GLU A 91 -29.97 -7.55 -8.39
C GLU A 91 -30.50 -6.35 -9.19
N LEU A 92 -29.62 -5.50 -9.70
CA LEU A 92 -29.98 -4.36 -10.54
C LEU A 92 -30.61 -4.83 -11.87
N GLN A 93 -30.10 -5.86 -12.49
CA GLN A 93 -30.70 -6.44 -13.69
C GLN A 93 -32.13 -6.93 -13.43
N LYS A 94 -32.35 -7.64 -12.33
CA LYS A 94 -33.69 -8.08 -11.93
C LYS A 94 -34.65 -6.90 -11.69
N LEU A 95 -34.17 -5.80 -11.10
CA LEU A 95 -34.95 -4.60 -10.92
C LEU A 95 -35.31 -3.92 -12.27
N CYS A 96 -34.33 -3.85 -13.17
CA CYS A 96 -34.55 -3.32 -14.53
C CYS A 96 -35.59 -4.15 -15.29
N GLU A 97 -35.50 -5.47 -15.23
CA GLU A 97 -36.47 -6.37 -15.86
C GLU A 97 -37.89 -6.18 -15.30
N LYS A 98 -38.03 -6.10 -13.96
CA LYS A 98 -39.33 -5.81 -13.32
C LYS A 98 -39.88 -4.46 -13.74
N ASN A 99 -39.09 -3.43 -13.76
CA ASN A 99 -39.52 -2.10 -14.19
C ASN A 99 -39.93 -2.09 -15.65
N GLN A 100 -39.21 -2.82 -16.51
CA GLN A 100 -39.55 -2.93 -17.92
C GLN A 100 -40.88 -3.66 -18.14
N VAL A 101 -41.17 -4.70 -17.36
CA VAL A 101 -42.46 -5.40 -17.38
C VAL A 101 -43.56 -4.48 -16.87
N LEU A 102 -43.35 -3.70 -15.82
CA LEU A 102 -44.32 -2.73 -15.31
C LEU A 102 -44.61 -1.63 -16.33
N ILE A 103 -43.60 -1.07 -16.96
CA ILE A 103 -43.75 -0.06 -18.00
C ILE A 103 -44.52 -0.64 -19.20
N SER A 104 -44.22 -1.85 -19.62
CA SER A 104 -44.96 -2.53 -20.71
C SER A 104 -46.40 -2.79 -20.36
N SER A 105 -46.70 -3.15 -19.11
CA SER A 105 -48.09 -3.35 -18.66
C SER A 105 -48.87 -2.03 -18.55
N VAL A 106 -48.20 -0.95 -18.13
CA VAL A 106 -48.84 0.40 -18.09
C VAL A 106 -49.08 0.91 -19.51
N ILE A 107 -48.21 0.68 -20.45
CA ILE A 107 -48.37 1.05 -21.87
C ILE A 107 -49.55 0.26 -22.51
N LYS A 108 -49.74 -1.00 -22.14
CA LYS A 108 -50.84 -1.83 -22.60
C LYS A 108 -52.18 -1.40 -22.03
N LEU A 109 -52.22 -0.80 -20.84
CA LEU A 109 -53.42 -0.32 -20.16
C LEU A 109 -53.75 1.14 -20.49
N GLY A 110 -52.81 1.91 -20.98
CA GLY A 110 -52.98 3.30 -21.39
C GLY A 110 -53.06 3.41 -22.90
N GLU A 111 -53.86 4.35 -23.42
CA GLU A 111 -53.90 4.67 -24.83
C GLU A 111 -52.52 5.06 -25.36
N PRO A 112 -52.21 4.78 -26.64
CA PRO A 112 -50.88 4.96 -27.17
C PRO A 112 -50.42 6.42 -27.10
N GLN A 113 -49.52 6.72 -26.22
CA GLN A 113 -48.86 8.02 -26.13
C GLN A 113 -47.79 8.12 -27.19
N LYS A 114 -48.16 8.55 -28.37
CA LYS A 114 -47.26 8.81 -29.50
C LYS A 114 -46.13 9.82 -29.15
N GLN A 115 -46.37 10.68 -28.14
CA GLN A 115 -45.38 11.69 -27.72
C GLN A 115 -44.14 11.12 -27.05
N ILE A 116 -44.23 9.99 -26.35
CA ILE A 116 -43.07 9.37 -25.68
C ILE A 116 -42.10 8.72 -26.68
N MET A 117 -42.60 8.20 -27.78
CA MET A 117 -41.80 7.62 -28.85
C MET A 117 -40.98 8.69 -29.62
N GLU A 118 -41.48 9.90 -29.78
CA GLU A 118 -40.76 11.00 -30.43
C GLU A 118 -39.57 11.49 -29.60
N VAL A 119 -39.68 11.50 -28.27
CA VAL A 119 -38.60 11.90 -27.39
C VAL A 119 -37.44 10.86 -27.37
N GLU A 120 -37.75 9.58 -27.43
CA GLU A 120 -36.73 8.53 -27.54
C GLU A 120 -35.95 8.58 -28.87
N THR A 121 -36.62 8.94 -29.97
CA THR A 121 -36.02 9.09 -31.28
C THR A 121 -35.05 10.30 -31.34
N GLU A 122 -35.39 11.40 -30.68
CA GLU A 122 -34.50 12.56 -30.60
C GLU A 122 -33.23 12.28 -29.79
N LEU A 123 -33.29 11.52 -28.69
CA LEU A 123 -32.15 11.07 -27.92
C LEU A 123 -31.20 10.17 -28.72
N TYR A 124 -31.73 9.37 -29.64
CA TYR A 124 -30.96 8.49 -30.50
C TYR A 124 -30.24 9.24 -31.62
N ILE A 125 -30.80 10.31 -32.11
CA ILE A 125 -30.23 11.19 -33.15
C ILE A 125 -29.13 12.11 -32.58
N GLY A 126 -29.14 12.39 -31.28
CA GLY A 126 -28.13 13.19 -30.57
C GLY A 126 -26.81 12.50 -30.33
N LEU A 127 -26.65 11.22 -30.65
CA LEU A 127 -25.40 10.51 -30.59
C LEU A 127 -24.57 10.78 -31.87
N PRO A 128 -23.28 11.21 -31.76
CA PRO A 128 -22.46 11.44 -32.92
C PRO A 128 -22.25 10.13 -33.67
N SER A 129 -22.85 10.04 -34.84
CA SER A 129 -22.55 8.99 -35.79
C SER A 129 -21.18 9.25 -36.39
N GLN A 130 -20.25 8.47 -36.05
CA GLN A 130 -18.99 8.40 -36.81
C GLN A 130 -19.05 7.30 -37.80
#